data_d55b40cbf68c84f6331fd1cec9eaf272
#
_entry.id   d55b40cbf68c84f6331fd1cec9eaf272
#
_cell.length_a   1.000
_cell.length_b   1.000
_cell.length_c   1.000
_cell.angle_alpha   90.00
_cell.angle_beta   90.00
_cell.angle_gamma   90.00
#
_symmetry.space_group_name_H-M   'P 1'
#
loop_
_entity.id
_entity.type
_entity.pdbx_description
1 polymer ?
#
loop_
_entity_poly.entity_id
_entity_poly.type
_entity_poly.pdbx_seq_one_letter_code
_entity_poly.pdbx_strand_id
1 'polypeptide(L)'
;MRALVETEVDARGGGTAKRARERESERLTRRRRMSVFHDACRAKAVSMPKGVDVSATGASLKDWTPSSWRQRKALQQPMYEDEAELAEALATIQNRPPLVFAGESRDLQEKLANAAAGNAFVLFGGDCAESFKEFKADNVRDTYRVLLQMSVVLMYGSGVPVVKLGRMAGQFAKPRSEDFETIDGVSLPSYRGDNINSCEFTPEARRPDPERLIKGYDQSCATLNLLRAFSNGGYAAMTRVSDWNLDFMTNTSEGHQYEDLAQRVDAAIDFMAACGIDEHHPTMQETSFYTAHEALHLGYEEALTRQDSTTEDYYGCSAHFLWCGERTRQPEGAHMEYFRGISNPIGIKISDKSDGEGVVSLVKTLNPDNIPGRITLVSRMGAAKLREHLPRLISAIEDAGLNVLWVTDPMHGNTVKTDNGYKTRPFEAVRDEIMAFFEVHEKMGTHPGGVHLEMTGQNVTECTGGYMDVSVEDLEKRYLTHCDPRLNASQAIELAFLMANELNDMRRRRANGTTPR
;
A
#
# COMPACT_ATOMS: atom_id res chain seq x y z
N MET A 1 -60.92 -50.95 -49.46
CA MET A 1 -60.35 -52.21 -48.91
C MET A 1 -59.47 -51.81 -47.73
N ARG A 2 -59.91 -52.31 -46.56
CA ARG A 2 -59.22 -52.21 -45.28
C ARG A 2 -58.07 -53.21 -45.29
N ALA A 3 -56.96 -52.88 -44.72
CA ALA A 3 -56.18 -53.60 -43.74
C ALA A 3 -54.67 -53.29 -43.87
N LEU A 4 -54.05 -53.29 -42.67
CA LEU A 4 -52.62 -53.37 -42.38
C LEU A 4 -51.90 -51.98 -42.27
N VAL A 5 -52.14 -51.32 -41.11
CA VAL A 5 -51.15 -50.52 -40.41
C VAL A 5 -51.28 -50.87 -38.93
N GLU A 6 -50.53 -51.83 -38.46
CA GLU A 6 -50.19 -51.96 -37.01
C GLU A 6 -48.82 -52.63 -36.94
N THR A 7 -48.01 -52.06 -36.00
CA THR A 7 -46.70 -52.49 -35.52
C THR A 7 -45.50 -51.72 -36.07
N GLU A 8 -45.31 -50.52 -35.51
CA GLU A 8 -43.95 -49.95 -35.28
C GLU A 8 -44.01 -48.75 -34.29
N VAL A 9 -44.38 -49.03 -33.03
CA VAL A 9 -44.24 -48.13 -31.91
C VAL A 9 -43.82 -48.95 -30.70
N ASP A 10 -42.50 -49.21 -30.58
CA ASP A 10 -41.89 -49.48 -29.24
C ASP A 10 -40.37 -49.69 -29.31
N ALA A 11 -39.61 -48.70 -29.79
CA ALA A 11 -38.15 -48.74 -29.66
C ALA A 11 -37.49 -47.36 -29.46
N ARG A 12 -38.25 -46.28 -29.23
CA ARG A 12 -37.70 -44.93 -29.03
C ARG A 12 -37.80 -44.35 -27.61
N GLY A 13 -38.43 -45.04 -26.66
CA GLY A 13 -38.66 -44.59 -25.29
C GLY A 13 -37.49 -44.81 -24.31
N GLY A 14 -36.60 -45.78 -24.58
CA GLY A 14 -35.53 -46.13 -23.64
C GLY A 14 -34.29 -45.25 -23.66
N GLY A 15 -34.02 -44.57 -24.80
CA GLY A 15 -32.81 -43.74 -24.98
C GLY A 15 -32.88 -42.36 -24.33
N THR A 16 -34.08 -41.77 -24.27
CA THR A 16 -34.29 -40.44 -23.71
C THR A 16 -34.25 -40.44 -22.18
N ALA A 17 -34.81 -41.46 -21.54
CA ALA A 17 -34.78 -41.57 -20.07
C ALA A 17 -33.39 -41.90 -19.52
N LYS A 18 -32.57 -42.67 -20.25
CA LYS A 18 -31.18 -42.97 -19.90
C LYS A 18 -30.29 -41.72 -20.02
N ARG A 19 -30.41 -40.95 -21.10
CA ARG A 19 -29.70 -39.70 -21.30
C ARG A 19 -30.12 -38.60 -20.31
N ALA A 20 -31.37 -38.55 -19.90
CA ALA A 20 -31.84 -37.66 -18.87
C ALA A 20 -31.23 -37.97 -17.49
N ARG A 21 -31.17 -39.25 -17.11
CA ARG A 21 -30.52 -39.70 -15.86
C ARG A 21 -29.00 -39.52 -15.87
N GLU A 22 -28.34 -39.71 -16.99
CA GLU A 22 -26.92 -39.44 -17.14
C GLU A 22 -26.62 -37.91 -16.99
N ARG A 23 -27.41 -37.06 -17.63
CA ARG A 23 -27.29 -35.59 -17.48
C ARG A 23 -27.60 -35.12 -16.05
N GLU A 24 -28.52 -35.72 -15.36
CA GLU A 24 -28.85 -35.41 -13.98
C GLU A 24 -27.75 -35.87 -13.00
N SER A 25 -27.18 -37.04 -13.23
CA SER A 25 -26.00 -37.55 -12.52
C SER A 25 -24.77 -36.68 -12.73
N GLU A 26 -24.51 -36.24 -13.96
CA GLU A 26 -23.43 -35.29 -14.28
C GLU A 26 -23.66 -33.91 -13.62
N ARG A 27 -24.92 -33.40 -13.61
CA ARG A 27 -25.28 -32.16 -12.91
C ARG A 27 -25.08 -32.27 -11.39
N LEU A 28 -25.45 -33.40 -10.79
CA LEU A 28 -25.26 -33.65 -9.35
C LEU A 28 -23.78 -33.83 -9.00
N THR A 29 -22.99 -34.47 -9.84
CA THR A 29 -21.54 -34.63 -9.66
C THR A 29 -20.83 -33.28 -9.82
N ARG A 30 -21.27 -32.45 -10.79
CA ARG A 30 -20.76 -31.08 -11.00
C ARG A 30 -21.12 -30.16 -9.83
N ARG A 31 -22.36 -30.25 -9.31
CA ARG A 31 -22.76 -29.52 -8.08
C ARG A 31 -21.96 -29.95 -6.86
N ARG A 32 -21.69 -31.24 -6.66
CA ARG A 32 -20.83 -31.70 -5.56
C ARG A 32 -19.38 -31.24 -5.72
N ARG A 33 -18.81 -31.27 -6.92
CA ARG A 33 -17.45 -30.73 -7.17
C ARG A 33 -17.38 -29.23 -6.95
N MET A 34 -18.40 -28.46 -7.34
CA MET A 34 -18.45 -27.01 -7.06
C MET A 34 -18.63 -26.71 -5.56
N SER A 35 -19.42 -27.50 -4.83
CA SER A 35 -19.57 -27.36 -3.38
C SER A 35 -18.23 -27.65 -2.66
N VAL A 36 -17.53 -28.72 -3.04
CA VAL A 36 -16.21 -29.06 -2.46
C VAL A 36 -15.17 -27.98 -2.79
N PHE A 37 -15.23 -27.38 -3.99
CA PHE A 37 -14.34 -26.28 -4.37
C PHE A 37 -14.69 -24.98 -3.62
N HIS A 38 -15.98 -24.70 -3.45
CA HIS A 38 -16.47 -23.56 -2.66
C HIS A 38 -16.11 -23.70 -1.17
N ASP A 39 -16.22 -24.92 -0.63
CA ASP A 39 -15.86 -25.22 0.75
C ASP A 39 -14.32 -25.23 0.94
N ALA A 40 -13.54 -25.63 -0.07
CA ALA A 40 -12.08 -25.55 -0.05
C ALA A 40 -11.58 -24.10 -0.17
N CYS A 41 -12.25 -23.24 -0.95
CA CYS A 41 -11.97 -21.79 -0.98
C CYS A 41 -12.41 -21.09 0.31
N ARG A 42 -13.51 -21.52 0.93
CA ARG A 42 -13.96 -21.05 2.25
C ARG A 42 -13.08 -21.54 3.40
N ALA A 43 -12.57 -22.77 3.32
CA ALA A 43 -11.70 -23.34 4.36
C ALA A 43 -10.30 -22.76 4.38
N LYS A 44 -9.86 -22.02 3.34
CA LYS A 44 -8.62 -21.25 3.34
C LYS A 44 -8.78 -19.78 3.75
N ALA A 45 -10.00 -19.25 3.81
CA ALA A 45 -10.28 -18.06 4.58
C ALA A 45 -10.22 -18.47 6.05
N VAL A 46 -9.14 -18.10 6.74
CA VAL A 46 -9.07 -18.22 8.20
C VAL A 46 -10.33 -17.52 8.72
N SER A 47 -11.31 -18.32 9.16
CA SER A 47 -12.45 -17.76 9.86
C SER A 47 -11.88 -17.08 11.09
N MET A 48 -11.97 -15.75 11.16
CA MET A 48 -11.80 -15.02 12.40
C MET A 48 -12.55 -15.80 13.49
N PRO A 49 -11.97 -16.01 14.69
CA PRO A 49 -12.72 -16.59 15.79
C PRO A 49 -14.02 -15.79 15.91
N LYS A 50 -15.16 -16.45 15.78
CA LYS A 50 -16.45 -15.84 15.99
C LYS A 50 -16.46 -15.31 17.43
N GLY A 51 -16.36 -13.99 17.60
CA GLY A 51 -16.39 -13.36 18.91
C GLY A 51 -15.29 -12.34 19.19
N VAL A 52 -14.45 -11.96 18.23
CA VAL A 52 -13.67 -10.72 18.40
C VAL A 52 -14.65 -9.58 18.13
N ASP A 53 -15.21 -9.08 19.21
CA ASP A 53 -16.00 -7.85 19.20
C ASP A 53 -15.04 -6.71 18.88
N VAL A 54 -15.09 -6.19 17.66
CA VAL A 54 -14.24 -5.09 17.18
C VAL A 54 -14.66 -3.77 17.84
N SER A 55 -15.69 -3.79 18.70
CA SER A 55 -16.20 -2.64 19.46
C SER A 55 -15.45 -2.39 20.77
N ALA A 56 -14.46 -3.21 21.13
CA ALA A 56 -13.76 -3.07 22.42
C ALA A 56 -12.51 -2.17 22.29
N THR A 57 -12.66 -0.92 21.87
CA THR A 57 -11.63 0.13 22.07
C THR A 57 -11.89 0.93 23.34
N GLY A 58 -12.19 0.26 24.45
CA GLY A 58 -12.91 0.90 25.55
C GLY A 58 -12.14 1.31 26.80
N ALA A 59 -10.92 0.91 27.05
CA ALA A 59 -10.39 1.05 28.42
C ALA A 59 -9.39 2.20 28.67
N SER A 60 -8.79 2.81 27.63
CA SER A 60 -7.72 3.81 27.80
C SER A 60 -7.97 5.18 27.18
N LEU A 61 -9.10 5.43 26.53
CA LEU A 61 -9.35 6.66 25.77
C LEU A 61 -10.24 7.69 26.49
N LYS A 62 -10.59 7.50 27.75
CA LYS A 62 -11.53 8.39 28.47
C LYS A 62 -11.15 9.87 28.45
N ASP A 63 -9.87 10.19 28.27
CA ASP A 63 -9.36 11.57 28.29
C ASP A 63 -8.76 12.02 26.95
N TRP A 64 -8.90 11.21 25.87
CA TRP A 64 -8.37 11.56 24.57
C TRP A 64 -9.40 12.34 23.73
N THR A 65 -8.90 13.37 23.06
CA THR A 65 -9.63 14.14 22.04
C THR A 65 -8.72 14.33 20.82
N PRO A 66 -9.26 14.65 19.64
CA PRO A 66 -8.44 14.95 18.46
C PRO A 66 -7.35 16.00 18.68
N SER A 67 -7.52 16.89 19.69
CA SER A 67 -6.58 17.95 20.06
C SER A 67 -5.65 17.61 21.24
N SER A 68 -5.74 16.41 21.82
CA SER A 68 -4.90 16.00 22.97
C SER A 68 -3.40 16.08 22.71
N TRP A 69 -2.98 15.91 21.45
CA TRP A 69 -1.60 16.03 21.01
C TRP A 69 -1.00 17.42 21.29
N ARG A 70 -1.81 18.49 21.36
CA ARG A 70 -1.37 19.86 21.62
C ARG A 70 -0.73 20.05 22.99
N GLN A 71 -0.99 19.12 23.90
CA GLN A 71 -0.39 19.09 25.24
C GLN A 71 0.99 18.41 25.27
N ARG A 72 1.46 17.92 24.14
CA ARG A 72 2.72 17.19 23.98
C ARG A 72 3.70 17.94 23.08
N LYS A 73 4.97 17.61 23.17
CA LYS A 73 5.98 18.17 22.28
C LYS A 73 5.76 17.69 20.86
N ALA A 74 5.43 18.60 19.94
CA ALA A 74 5.24 18.33 18.52
C ALA A 74 6.53 18.66 17.76
N LEU A 75 7.20 17.65 17.24
CA LEU A 75 8.37 17.80 16.38
C LEU A 75 7.95 17.97 14.92
N GLN A 76 8.83 18.56 14.11
CA GLN A 76 8.64 18.71 12.66
C GLN A 76 7.42 19.56 12.25
N GLN A 77 6.81 20.31 13.18
CA GLN A 77 5.74 21.24 12.83
C GLN A 77 6.31 22.50 12.18
N PRO A 78 5.70 23.01 11.09
CA PRO A 78 6.08 24.30 10.53
C PRO A 78 5.67 25.44 11.48
N MET A 79 6.46 26.50 11.49
CA MET A 79 6.10 27.74 12.20
C MET A 79 5.47 28.70 11.20
N TYR A 80 4.21 29.02 11.42
CA TYR A 80 3.50 30.02 10.64
C TYR A 80 3.67 31.40 11.31
N GLU A 81 3.79 32.45 10.50
CA GLU A 81 3.95 33.81 11.01
C GLU A 81 2.65 34.36 11.60
N ASP A 82 1.50 33.93 11.05
CA ASP A 82 0.18 34.30 11.51
C ASP A 82 -0.62 33.07 11.95
N GLU A 83 -0.77 32.91 13.25
CA GLU A 83 -1.56 31.80 13.83
C GLU A 83 -3.07 31.96 13.60
N ALA A 84 -3.56 33.18 13.35
CA ALA A 84 -4.98 33.39 13.06
C ALA A 84 -5.31 32.94 11.63
N GLU A 85 -4.45 33.24 10.65
CA GLU A 85 -4.60 32.68 9.28
C GLU A 85 -4.54 31.14 9.28
N LEU A 86 -3.62 30.57 10.06
CA LEU A 86 -3.57 29.11 10.20
C LEU A 86 -4.86 28.55 10.81
N ALA A 87 -5.38 29.17 11.86
CA ALA A 87 -6.62 28.74 12.50
C ALA A 87 -7.82 28.82 11.55
N GLU A 88 -7.91 29.86 10.70
CA GLU A 88 -8.96 30.03 9.70
C GLU A 88 -8.85 28.94 8.61
N ALA A 89 -7.65 28.66 8.09
CA ALA A 89 -7.42 27.62 7.11
C ALA A 89 -7.80 26.22 7.66
N LEU A 90 -7.40 25.91 8.90
CA LEU A 90 -7.76 24.65 9.56
C LEU A 90 -9.26 24.54 9.83
N ALA A 91 -9.93 25.61 10.26
CA ALA A 91 -11.37 25.65 10.43
C ALA A 91 -12.10 25.44 9.08
N THR A 92 -11.57 26.01 8.00
CA THR A 92 -12.10 25.79 6.65
C THR A 92 -12.02 24.31 6.27
N ILE A 93 -10.88 23.64 6.51
CA ILE A 93 -10.70 22.22 6.23
C ILE A 93 -11.61 21.37 7.12
N GLN A 94 -11.77 21.71 8.40
CA GLN A 94 -12.62 21.01 9.34
C GLN A 94 -14.09 20.99 8.91
N ASN A 95 -14.56 22.06 8.28
CA ASN A 95 -15.93 22.18 7.76
C ASN A 95 -16.13 21.51 6.39
N ARG A 96 -15.06 21.02 5.76
CA ARG A 96 -15.15 20.29 4.48
C ARG A 96 -15.47 18.79 4.70
N PRO A 97 -15.95 18.07 3.67
CA PRO A 97 -16.13 16.62 3.73
C PRO A 97 -14.83 15.89 4.07
N PRO A 98 -14.89 14.75 4.79
CA PRO A 98 -13.72 13.91 4.96
C PRO A 98 -13.26 13.34 3.60
N LEU A 99 -11.96 13.08 3.46
CA LEU A 99 -11.41 12.49 2.23
C LEU A 99 -11.71 10.99 2.12
N VAL A 100 -11.72 10.30 3.24
CA VAL A 100 -12.04 8.86 3.34
C VAL A 100 -13.01 8.61 4.48
N PHE A 101 -13.64 7.42 4.52
CA PHE A 101 -14.59 7.02 5.53
C PHE A 101 -14.04 5.90 6.43
N ALA A 102 -14.53 5.87 7.67
CA ALA A 102 -14.17 4.86 8.66
C ALA A 102 -14.35 3.42 8.16
N GLY A 103 -15.42 3.15 7.41
CA GLY A 103 -15.69 1.84 6.82
C GLY A 103 -14.59 1.35 5.85
N GLU A 104 -14.03 2.27 5.04
CA GLU A 104 -12.91 1.95 4.15
C GLU A 104 -11.64 1.62 4.95
N SER A 105 -11.39 2.32 6.06
CA SER A 105 -10.25 2.04 6.96
C SER A 105 -10.39 0.70 7.68
N ARG A 106 -11.62 0.32 8.09
CA ARG A 106 -11.89 -1.02 8.67
C ARG A 106 -11.67 -2.14 7.65
N ASP A 107 -12.17 -2.00 6.42
CA ASP A 107 -11.92 -2.96 5.34
C ASP A 107 -10.42 -3.11 5.05
N LEU A 108 -9.68 -2.01 5.05
CA LEU A 108 -8.22 -2.05 4.94
C LEU A 108 -7.58 -2.83 6.11
N GLN A 109 -8.01 -2.56 7.35
CA GLN A 109 -7.47 -3.23 8.52
C GLN A 109 -7.63 -4.76 8.45
N GLU A 110 -8.76 -5.27 8.00
CA GLU A 110 -8.97 -6.70 7.78
C GLU A 110 -8.00 -7.28 6.74
N LYS A 111 -7.74 -6.55 5.66
CA LYS A 111 -6.77 -6.96 4.63
C LYS A 111 -5.34 -6.95 5.14
N LEU A 112 -4.97 -5.96 5.98
CA LEU A 112 -3.66 -5.91 6.63
C LEU A 112 -3.49 -7.04 7.67
N ALA A 113 -4.55 -7.42 8.38
CA ALA A 113 -4.54 -8.59 9.25
C ALA A 113 -4.27 -9.88 8.47
N ASN A 114 -4.88 -10.04 7.29
CA ASN A 114 -4.60 -11.16 6.40
C ASN A 114 -3.15 -11.14 5.89
N ALA A 115 -2.59 -9.97 5.60
CA ALA A 115 -1.19 -9.84 5.20
C ALA A 115 -0.22 -10.21 6.35
N ALA A 116 -0.52 -9.80 7.59
CA ALA A 116 0.25 -10.19 8.77
C ALA A 116 0.24 -11.71 8.99
N ALA A 117 -0.86 -12.38 8.66
CA ALA A 117 -0.99 -13.84 8.71
C ALA A 117 -0.38 -14.57 7.49
N GLY A 118 0.22 -13.86 6.53
CA GLY A 118 0.82 -14.43 5.31
C GLY A 118 -0.20 -14.83 4.23
N ASN A 119 -1.46 -14.41 4.35
CA ASN A 119 -2.54 -14.70 3.40
C ASN A 119 -2.74 -13.58 2.35
N ALA A 120 -1.98 -12.51 2.43
CA ALA A 120 -1.93 -11.43 1.46
C ALA A 120 -0.53 -10.79 1.48
N PHE A 121 -0.23 -9.94 0.50
CA PHE A 121 0.99 -9.15 0.45
C PHE A 121 0.65 -7.67 0.25
N VAL A 122 1.35 -6.76 0.93
CA VAL A 122 1.11 -5.32 0.81
C VAL A 122 2.08 -4.70 -0.17
N LEU A 123 1.54 -4.10 -1.22
CA LEU A 123 2.27 -3.20 -2.11
C LEU A 123 1.92 -1.76 -1.73
N PHE A 124 2.88 -1.09 -1.11
CA PHE A 124 2.76 0.30 -0.74
C PHE A 124 3.71 1.13 -1.61
N GLY A 125 3.17 1.99 -2.48
CA GLY A 125 3.97 2.70 -3.48
C GLY A 125 3.36 4.04 -3.88
N GLY A 126 4.21 4.91 -4.44
CA GLY A 126 3.85 6.22 -4.97
C GLY A 126 4.90 7.29 -4.65
N ASP A 127 4.51 8.55 -4.73
CA ASP A 127 5.45 9.66 -4.63
C ASP A 127 6.22 9.75 -3.31
N CYS A 128 7.43 10.28 -3.39
CA CYS A 128 8.19 10.69 -2.21
C CYS A 128 7.49 11.83 -1.47
N ALA A 129 7.15 12.90 -2.20
CA ALA A 129 6.22 13.94 -1.80
C ALA A 129 5.51 14.44 -3.06
N GLU A 130 4.18 14.46 -3.00
CA GLU A 130 3.36 14.99 -4.09
C GLU A 130 3.64 16.48 -4.30
N SER A 131 3.63 16.91 -5.56
CA SER A 131 3.86 18.30 -5.95
C SER A 131 2.64 18.92 -6.59
N PHE A 132 2.36 20.17 -6.23
CA PHE A 132 1.31 20.95 -6.89
C PHE A 132 1.59 21.18 -8.40
N LYS A 133 2.86 21.14 -8.82
CA LYS A 133 3.26 21.27 -10.22
C LYS A 133 3.03 19.99 -11.03
N GLU A 134 3.16 18.84 -10.37
CA GLU A 134 2.96 17.52 -11.00
C GLU A 134 1.50 17.05 -10.93
N PHE A 135 0.60 17.80 -10.31
CA PHE A 135 -0.82 17.48 -10.23
C PHE A 135 -1.48 17.51 -11.60
N LYS A 136 -1.50 16.35 -12.27
CA LYS A 136 -2.08 16.13 -13.59
C LYS A 136 -2.75 14.75 -13.62
N ALA A 137 -3.87 14.66 -14.36
CA ALA A 137 -4.61 13.41 -14.49
C ALA A 137 -3.73 12.27 -15.03
N ASP A 138 -2.83 12.56 -15.98
CA ASP A 138 -1.93 11.56 -16.55
C ASP A 138 -0.93 11.03 -15.52
N ASN A 139 -0.36 11.90 -14.68
CA ASN A 139 0.59 11.47 -13.63
C ASN A 139 -0.11 10.56 -12.60
N VAL A 140 -1.31 10.91 -12.18
CA VAL A 140 -2.14 10.08 -11.27
C VAL A 140 -2.46 8.74 -11.92
N ARG A 141 -2.93 8.77 -13.18
CA ARG A 141 -3.24 7.56 -13.95
C ARG A 141 -2.04 6.65 -14.11
N ASP A 142 -0.90 7.19 -14.52
CA ASP A 142 0.28 6.39 -14.85
C ASP A 142 0.91 5.77 -13.58
N THR A 143 0.95 6.50 -12.48
CA THR A 143 1.36 5.92 -11.18
C THR A 143 0.41 4.80 -10.73
N TYR A 144 -0.91 5.01 -10.88
CA TYR A 144 -1.90 3.98 -10.59
C TYR A 144 -1.73 2.74 -11.49
N ARG A 145 -1.46 2.93 -12.81
CA ARG A 145 -1.19 1.83 -13.74
C ARG A 145 0.01 0.99 -13.31
N VAL A 146 1.12 1.62 -12.95
CA VAL A 146 2.32 0.88 -12.46
C VAL A 146 2.00 0.07 -11.21
N LEU A 147 1.24 0.63 -10.27
CA LEU A 147 0.80 -0.11 -9.08
C LEU A 147 -0.11 -1.30 -9.42
N LEU A 148 -0.98 -1.17 -10.43
CA LEU A 148 -1.78 -2.29 -10.93
C LEU A 148 -0.90 -3.37 -11.58
N GLN A 149 0.03 -2.98 -12.46
CA GLN A 149 0.98 -3.91 -13.10
C GLN A 149 1.79 -4.68 -12.05
N MET A 150 2.41 -3.97 -11.10
CA MET A 150 3.17 -4.60 -10.01
C MET A 150 2.29 -5.56 -9.20
N SER A 151 1.02 -5.18 -8.95
CA SER A 151 0.08 -6.03 -8.20
C SER A 151 -0.21 -7.34 -8.90
N VAL A 152 -0.42 -7.32 -10.23
CA VAL A 152 -0.67 -8.54 -11.02
C VAL A 152 0.57 -9.43 -11.03
N VAL A 153 1.76 -8.86 -11.25
CA VAL A 153 3.04 -9.59 -11.18
C VAL A 153 3.21 -10.27 -9.82
N LEU A 154 2.98 -9.53 -8.74
CA LEU A 154 3.09 -10.04 -7.37
C LEU A 154 2.04 -11.11 -7.06
N MET A 155 0.78 -10.91 -7.45
CA MET A 155 -0.28 -11.91 -7.26
C MET A 155 0.03 -13.21 -7.99
N TYR A 156 0.51 -13.11 -9.23
CA TYR A 156 0.88 -14.28 -10.03
C TYR A 156 2.03 -15.07 -9.40
N GLY A 157 3.08 -14.39 -8.93
CA GLY A 157 4.23 -15.03 -8.30
C GLY A 157 3.94 -15.55 -6.90
N SER A 158 3.37 -14.72 -6.03
CA SER A 158 3.12 -15.09 -4.63
C SER A 158 1.97 -16.07 -4.45
N GLY A 159 0.97 -16.04 -5.36
CA GLY A 159 -0.26 -16.81 -5.25
C GLY A 159 -1.20 -16.37 -4.13
N VAL A 160 -1.04 -15.13 -3.64
CA VAL A 160 -1.91 -14.49 -2.63
C VAL A 160 -2.40 -13.13 -3.14
N PRO A 161 -3.53 -12.62 -2.61
CA PRO A 161 -4.00 -11.27 -2.92
C PRO A 161 -2.97 -10.20 -2.58
N VAL A 162 -2.97 -9.09 -3.36
CA VAL A 162 -2.13 -7.91 -3.09
C VAL A 162 -2.98 -6.75 -2.62
N VAL A 163 -2.68 -6.24 -1.43
CA VAL A 163 -3.29 -5.03 -0.85
C VAL A 163 -2.52 -3.83 -1.38
N LYS A 164 -3.22 -2.94 -2.11
CA LYS A 164 -2.62 -1.77 -2.76
C LYS A 164 -2.81 -0.53 -1.89
N LEU A 165 -1.70 0.05 -1.43
CA LEU A 165 -1.63 1.31 -0.70
C LEU A 165 -0.88 2.35 -1.54
N GLY A 166 -1.56 3.43 -1.93
CA GLY A 166 -0.96 4.51 -2.67
C GLY A 166 -0.44 5.62 -1.76
N ARG A 167 0.84 6.00 -1.91
CA ARG A 167 1.39 7.26 -1.40
C ARG A 167 0.92 8.39 -2.31
N MET A 168 -0.38 8.66 -2.27
CA MET A 168 -1.11 9.57 -3.16
C MET A 168 -2.26 10.19 -2.38
N ALA A 169 -2.73 11.34 -2.85
CA ALA A 169 -3.87 12.07 -2.27
C ALA A 169 -3.63 12.49 -0.81
N GLY A 170 -2.44 13.05 -0.52
CA GLY A 170 -2.11 13.59 0.79
C GLY A 170 -0.63 13.57 1.17
N GLN A 171 0.22 12.88 0.42
CA GLN A 171 1.66 12.80 0.72
C GLN A 171 2.40 14.09 0.27
N PHE A 172 2.00 15.25 0.76
CA PHE A 172 2.64 16.52 0.43
C PHE A 172 3.74 16.92 1.44
N ALA A 173 3.52 16.65 2.73
CA ALA A 173 4.46 17.04 3.78
C ALA A 173 5.68 16.14 3.84
N LYS A 174 6.84 16.74 4.15
CA LYS A 174 8.12 16.02 4.27
C LYS A 174 8.86 16.43 5.53
N PRO A 175 9.31 15.47 6.40
CA PRO A 175 10.17 15.80 7.52
C PRO A 175 11.57 16.18 7.04
N ARG A 176 12.20 17.14 7.72
CA ARG A 176 13.54 17.61 7.38
C ARG A 176 14.51 17.38 8.54
N SER A 177 15.76 17.07 8.19
CA SER A 177 16.82 16.95 9.20
C SER A 177 17.22 18.30 9.77
N GLU A 178 17.23 19.33 8.90
CA GLU A 178 17.60 20.69 9.24
C GLU A 178 16.40 21.62 8.99
N ASP A 179 16.20 22.59 9.89
CA ASP A 179 15.13 23.56 9.77
C ASP A 179 15.40 24.61 8.69
N PHE A 180 16.67 24.80 8.34
CA PHE A 180 17.12 25.74 7.33
C PHE A 180 18.01 25.08 6.29
N GLU A 181 17.93 25.57 5.06
CA GLU A 181 18.85 25.26 3.95
C GLU A 181 19.69 26.49 3.65
N THR A 182 21.00 26.29 3.41
CA THR A 182 21.93 27.38 3.05
C THR A 182 22.49 27.10 1.66
N ILE A 183 22.24 28.03 0.73
CA ILE A 183 22.77 28.03 -0.63
C ILE A 183 23.43 29.37 -0.89
N ASP A 184 24.68 29.37 -1.35
CA ASP A 184 25.49 30.56 -1.67
C ASP A 184 25.51 31.60 -0.53
N GLY A 185 25.55 31.14 0.72
CA GLY A 185 25.59 31.98 1.91
C GLY A 185 24.26 32.59 2.36
N VAL A 186 23.18 32.33 1.63
CA VAL A 186 21.80 32.69 2.02
C VAL A 186 21.16 31.50 2.74
N SER A 187 20.60 31.73 3.92
CA SER A 187 19.93 30.72 4.74
C SER A 187 18.43 30.99 4.76
N LEU A 188 17.64 30.01 4.27
CA LEU A 188 16.18 30.09 4.23
C LEU A 188 15.56 28.85 4.88
N PRO A 189 14.28 28.89 5.33
CA PRO A 189 13.58 27.71 5.83
C PRO A 189 13.65 26.55 4.83
N SER A 190 13.83 25.34 5.32
CA SER A 190 13.83 24.14 4.48
C SER A 190 12.51 23.97 3.77
N TYR A 191 12.56 23.44 2.53
CA TYR A 191 11.35 22.98 1.85
C TYR A 191 10.75 21.80 2.60
N ARG A 192 9.51 21.95 3.07
CA ARG A 192 8.80 20.96 3.91
C ARG A 192 7.65 20.28 3.20
N GLY A 193 7.50 20.53 1.90
CA GLY A 193 6.42 19.99 1.08
C GLY A 193 5.41 21.03 0.65
N ASP A 194 4.76 20.78 -0.48
CA ASP A 194 3.94 21.79 -1.17
C ASP A 194 2.70 22.23 -0.37
N ASN A 195 2.21 21.43 0.57
CA ASN A 195 1.13 21.88 1.47
C ASN A 195 1.61 22.81 2.61
N ILE A 196 2.91 23.07 2.71
CA ILE A 196 3.50 23.95 3.75
C ILE A 196 4.15 25.17 3.10
N ASN A 197 5.11 24.94 2.19
CA ASN A 197 5.85 25.99 1.50
C ASN A 197 6.25 25.54 0.08
N SER A 198 6.90 26.39 -0.71
CA SER A 198 7.30 26.07 -2.07
C SER A 198 8.78 25.67 -2.17
N CYS A 199 9.13 24.93 -3.23
CA CYS A 199 10.49 24.44 -3.43
C CYS A 199 11.47 25.50 -3.94
N GLU A 200 11.01 26.62 -4.48
CA GLU A 200 11.85 27.73 -4.93
C GLU A 200 12.65 28.31 -3.77
N PHE A 201 13.94 28.61 -4.02
CA PHE A 201 14.81 29.13 -2.96
C PHE A 201 14.74 30.67 -2.90
N THR A 202 13.56 31.17 -2.49
CA THR A 202 13.32 32.60 -2.20
C THR A 202 12.65 32.78 -0.84
N PRO A 203 12.81 33.91 -0.15
CA PRO A 203 12.19 34.13 1.15
C PRO A 203 10.66 33.95 1.12
N GLU A 204 10.00 34.44 0.09
CA GLU A 204 8.55 34.39 -0.07
C GLU A 204 8.09 32.93 -0.30
N ALA A 205 8.80 32.18 -1.14
CA ALA A 205 8.46 30.78 -1.47
C ALA A 205 8.67 29.84 -0.28
N ARG A 206 9.69 30.12 0.55
CA ARG A 206 10.04 29.28 1.70
C ARG A 206 9.27 29.60 2.97
N ARG A 207 8.52 30.69 3.00
CA ARG A 207 7.61 31.02 4.10
C ARG A 207 6.46 29.99 4.13
N PRO A 208 6.16 29.35 5.28
CA PRO A 208 4.96 28.53 5.44
C PRO A 208 3.69 29.36 5.21
N ASP A 209 2.77 28.82 4.41
CA ASP A 209 1.54 29.50 3.98
C ASP A 209 0.34 28.60 4.27
N PRO A 210 -0.61 28.99 5.15
CA PRO A 210 -1.76 28.19 5.53
C PRO A 210 -2.72 27.86 4.36
N GLU A 211 -2.83 28.73 3.34
CA GLU A 211 -3.66 28.49 2.16
C GLU A 211 -3.21 27.25 1.36
N ARG A 212 -1.95 26.89 1.49
CA ARG A 212 -1.41 25.68 0.86
C ARG A 212 -1.97 24.39 1.46
N LEU A 213 -2.40 24.40 2.72
CA LEU A 213 -3.11 23.28 3.35
C LEU A 213 -4.46 23.06 2.67
N ILE A 214 -5.20 24.15 2.40
CA ILE A 214 -6.49 24.10 1.69
C ILE A 214 -6.29 23.57 0.27
N LYS A 215 -5.28 24.09 -0.45
CA LYS A 215 -4.93 23.61 -1.79
C LYS A 215 -4.53 22.13 -1.80
N GLY A 216 -3.77 21.67 -0.79
CA GLY A 216 -3.41 20.26 -0.62
C GLY A 216 -4.64 19.37 -0.43
N TYR A 217 -5.60 19.82 0.39
CA TYR A 217 -6.89 19.14 0.55
C TYR A 217 -7.65 19.05 -0.79
N ASP A 218 -7.76 20.15 -1.55
CA ASP A 218 -8.49 20.19 -2.81
C ASP A 218 -7.88 19.22 -3.85
N GLN A 219 -6.55 19.19 -3.96
CA GLN A 219 -5.86 18.25 -4.83
C GLN A 219 -6.01 16.80 -4.36
N SER A 220 -5.96 16.54 -3.06
CA SER A 220 -6.19 15.21 -2.50
C SER A 220 -7.61 14.71 -2.82
N CYS A 221 -8.61 15.58 -2.70
CA CYS A 221 -10.00 15.28 -3.04
C CYS A 221 -10.16 14.92 -4.52
N ALA A 222 -9.55 15.69 -5.42
CA ALA A 222 -9.60 15.43 -6.86
C ALA A 222 -8.85 14.14 -7.23
N THR A 223 -7.68 13.88 -6.62
CA THR A 223 -6.92 12.63 -6.80
C THR A 223 -7.74 11.41 -6.35
N LEU A 224 -8.34 11.46 -5.16
CA LEU A 224 -9.19 10.39 -4.64
C LEU A 224 -10.41 10.12 -5.53
N ASN A 225 -11.07 11.17 -6.03
CA ASN A 225 -12.18 11.02 -6.96
C ASN A 225 -11.74 10.28 -8.23
N LEU A 226 -10.58 10.63 -8.78
CA LEU A 226 -10.04 9.98 -9.98
C LEU A 226 -9.64 8.52 -9.70
N LEU A 227 -9.00 8.25 -8.57
CA LEU A 227 -8.63 6.89 -8.15
C LEU A 227 -9.86 6.00 -7.95
N ARG A 228 -10.93 6.51 -7.33
CA ARG A 228 -12.21 5.78 -7.19
C ARG A 228 -12.85 5.49 -8.55
N ALA A 229 -12.83 6.46 -9.45
CA ALA A 229 -13.31 6.27 -10.82
C ALA A 229 -12.52 5.18 -11.57
N PHE A 230 -11.20 5.15 -11.44
CA PHE A 230 -10.35 4.11 -12.02
C PHE A 230 -10.60 2.73 -11.40
N SER A 231 -10.75 2.68 -10.08
CA SER A 231 -10.92 1.42 -9.35
C SER A 231 -12.26 0.74 -9.59
N ASN A 232 -13.35 1.51 -9.79
CA ASN A 232 -14.73 1.02 -9.90
C ASN A 232 -15.33 1.20 -11.30
N GLY A 233 -14.67 1.99 -12.18
CA GLY A 233 -15.17 2.33 -13.53
C GLY A 233 -14.65 1.42 -14.65
N GLY A 234 -14.16 0.22 -14.34
CA GLY A 234 -13.67 -0.73 -15.33
C GLY A 234 -12.25 -0.47 -15.86
N TYR A 235 -11.58 0.63 -15.46
CA TYR A 235 -10.18 0.87 -15.84
C TYR A 235 -9.24 -0.17 -15.21
N ALA A 236 -9.53 -0.59 -13.98
CA ALA A 236 -8.79 -1.61 -13.23
C ALA A 236 -9.31 -3.04 -13.46
N ALA A 237 -10.20 -3.26 -14.44
CA ALA A 237 -10.72 -4.59 -14.76
C ALA A 237 -9.59 -5.54 -15.19
N MET A 238 -9.63 -6.79 -14.72
CA MET A 238 -8.62 -7.81 -15.05
C MET A 238 -8.54 -8.11 -16.55
N THR A 239 -9.64 -7.90 -17.29
CA THR A 239 -9.69 -8.00 -18.77
C THR A 239 -8.86 -6.92 -19.48
N ARG A 240 -8.35 -5.93 -18.76
CA ARG A 240 -7.55 -4.82 -19.30
C ARG A 240 -6.08 -4.89 -18.88
N VAL A 241 -5.62 -6.02 -18.37
CA VAL A 241 -4.23 -6.17 -17.89
C VAL A 241 -3.22 -5.82 -18.99
N SER A 242 -3.48 -6.21 -20.23
CA SER A 242 -2.64 -5.87 -21.38
C SER A 242 -2.59 -4.35 -21.68
N ASP A 243 -3.67 -3.61 -21.38
CA ASP A 243 -3.76 -2.16 -21.62
C ASP A 243 -2.92 -1.33 -20.63
N TRP A 244 -2.46 -1.93 -19.54
CA TRP A 244 -1.73 -1.19 -18.50
C TRP A 244 -0.26 -0.99 -18.83
N ASN A 245 0.30 -1.67 -19.85
CA ASN A 245 1.67 -1.43 -20.24
C ASN A 245 1.87 0.02 -20.72
N LEU A 246 2.89 0.69 -20.21
CA LEU A 246 3.18 2.08 -20.58
C LEU A 246 3.93 2.14 -21.91
N ASP A 247 3.61 3.10 -22.76
CA ASP A 247 4.15 3.19 -24.13
C ASP A 247 5.69 3.18 -24.16
N PHE A 248 6.35 3.84 -23.19
CA PHE A 248 7.81 3.87 -23.11
C PHE A 248 8.44 2.56 -22.59
N MET A 249 7.62 1.64 -22.07
CA MET A 249 8.05 0.34 -21.58
C MET A 249 7.88 -0.78 -22.60
N THR A 250 7.07 -0.59 -23.65
CA THR A 250 6.72 -1.66 -24.60
C THR A 250 7.91 -2.33 -25.26
N ASN A 251 9.04 -1.64 -25.38
CA ASN A 251 10.28 -2.17 -25.96
C ASN A 251 11.34 -2.50 -24.91
N THR A 252 11.00 -2.53 -23.63
CA THR A 252 11.90 -2.95 -22.55
C THR A 252 11.75 -4.44 -22.25
N SER A 253 12.75 -5.04 -21.61
CA SER A 253 12.69 -6.43 -21.14
C SER A 253 11.53 -6.68 -20.19
N GLU A 254 11.28 -5.74 -19.26
CA GLU A 254 10.19 -5.78 -18.30
C GLU A 254 8.83 -5.64 -18.98
N GLY A 255 8.75 -4.79 -20.01
CA GLY A 255 7.55 -4.64 -20.82
C GLY A 255 7.20 -5.95 -21.52
N HIS A 256 8.16 -6.62 -22.14
CA HIS A 256 7.95 -7.93 -22.77
C HIS A 256 7.60 -9.02 -21.76
N GLN A 257 8.27 -9.07 -20.60
CA GLN A 257 7.90 -10.01 -19.52
C GLN A 257 6.49 -9.75 -19.01
N TYR A 258 6.08 -8.48 -18.94
CA TYR A 258 4.73 -8.13 -18.55
C TYR A 258 3.70 -8.54 -19.60
N GLU A 259 3.98 -8.37 -20.89
CA GLU A 259 3.11 -8.83 -21.99
C GLU A 259 2.93 -10.35 -21.96
N ASP A 260 3.99 -11.12 -21.76
CA ASP A 260 3.91 -12.58 -21.60
C ASP A 260 3.03 -12.97 -20.40
N LEU A 261 3.13 -12.22 -19.29
CA LEU A 261 2.29 -12.43 -18.11
C LEU A 261 0.83 -12.08 -18.41
N ALA A 262 0.58 -10.94 -19.08
CA ALA A 262 -0.76 -10.49 -19.45
C ALA A 262 -1.46 -11.54 -20.33
N GLN A 263 -0.79 -12.13 -21.33
CA GLN A 263 -1.34 -13.21 -22.15
C GLN A 263 -1.73 -14.46 -21.32
N ARG A 264 -0.95 -14.78 -20.28
CA ARG A 264 -1.29 -15.89 -19.37
C ARG A 264 -2.49 -15.56 -18.49
N VAL A 265 -2.63 -14.30 -18.07
CA VAL A 265 -3.78 -13.82 -17.32
C VAL A 265 -5.03 -13.87 -18.19
N ASP A 266 -4.95 -13.41 -19.46
CA ASP A 266 -6.06 -13.50 -20.43
C ASP A 266 -6.52 -14.94 -20.63
N ALA A 267 -5.59 -15.88 -20.83
CA ALA A 267 -5.92 -17.30 -20.94
C ALA A 267 -6.58 -17.88 -19.66
N ALA A 268 -6.19 -17.37 -18.48
CA ALA A 268 -6.83 -17.77 -17.22
C ALA A 268 -8.24 -17.16 -17.09
N ILE A 269 -8.46 -15.94 -17.56
CA ILE A 269 -9.78 -15.29 -17.62
C ILE A 269 -10.71 -16.06 -18.55
N ASP A 270 -10.25 -16.43 -19.74
CA ASP A 270 -11.02 -17.24 -20.70
C ASP A 270 -11.43 -18.58 -20.08
N PHE A 271 -10.51 -19.23 -19.35
CA PHE A 271 -10.82 -20.45 -18.61
C PHE A 271 -11.87 -20.22 -17.52
N MET A 272 -11.78 -19.15 -16.74
CA MET A 272 -12.77 -18.79 -15.72
C MET A 272 -14.14 -18.49 -16.35
N ALA A 273 -14.18 -17.78 -17.46
CA ALA A 273 -15.41 -17.53 -18.22
C ALA A 273 -16.06 -18.83 -18.71
N ALA A 274 -15.26 -19.78 -19.21
CA ALA A 274 -15.75 -21.12 -19.57
C ALA A 274 -16.30 -21.90 -18.35
N CYS A 275 -15.85 -21.59 -17.14
CA CYS A 275 -16.37 -22.15 -15.89
C CYS A 275 -17.59 -21.39 -15.34
N GLY A 276 -18.03 -20.29 -15.98
CA GLY A 276 -19.20 -19.48 -15.61
C GLY A 276 -18.89 -18.30 -14.70
N ILE A 277 -17.64 -17.90 -14.58
CA ILE A 277 -17.19 -16.64 -13.95
C ILE A 277 -16.80 -15.73 -15.09
N ASP A 278 -17.74 -14.89 -15.53
CA ASP A 278 -17.55 -14.01 -16.69
C ASP A 278 -16.93 -12.66 -16.28
N GLU A 279 -16.69 -11.83 -17.27
CA GLU A 279 -16.11 -10.50 -17.14
C GLU A 279 -16.97 -9.52 -16.30
N HIS A 280 -18.28 -9.81 -16.11
CA HIS A 280 -19.18 -8.97 -15.32
C HIS A 280 -19.16 -9.30 -13.82
N HIS A 281 -18.39 -10.31 -13.41
CA HIS A 281 -18.24 -10.61 -12.00
C HIS A 281 -17.52 -9.46 -11.27
N PRO A 282 -18.02 -8.93 -10.13
CA PRO A 282 -17.44 -7.76 -9.46
C PRO A 282 -15.93 -7.88 -9.21
N THR A 283 -15.44 -9.06 -8.84
CA THR A 283 -13.99 -9.31 -8.61
C THR A 283 -13.15 -9.13 -9.88
N MET A 284 -13.76 -9.21 -11.07
CA MET A 284 -13.07 -9.03 -12.35
C MET A 284 -13.07 -7.56 -12.80
N GLN A 285 -14.04 -6.78 -12.34
CA GLN A 285 -14.28 -5.39 -12.77
C GLN A 285 -13.67 -4.36 -11.83
N GLU A 286 -13.59 -4.67 -10.54
CA GLU A 286 -13.27 -3.71 -9.49
C GLU A 286 -12.02 -4.13 -8.72
N THR A 287 -11.29 -3.16 -8.22
CA THR A 287 -10.17 -3.41 -7.32
C THR A 287 -10.18 -2.43 -6.14
N SER A 288 -9.92 -2.95 -4.95
CA SER A 288 -9.70 -2.09 -3.80
C SER A 288 -8.37 -1.36 -3.91
N PHE A 289 -8.40 -0.05 -3.71
CA PHE A 289 -7.22 0.80 -3.66
C PHE A 289 -7.35 1.79 -2.51
N TYR A 290 -6.33 1.86 -1.66
CA TYR A 290 -6.32 2.71 -0.47
C TYR A 290 -5.22 3.76 -0.59
N THR A 291 -5.41 4.91 0.04
CA THR A 291 -4.42 5.98 0.10
C THR A 291 -3.79 6.07 1.47
N ALA A 292 -2.56 6.57 1.50
CA ALA A 292 -1.77 6.68 2.71
C ALA A 292 -0.80 7.84 2.63
N HIS A 293 -0.51 8.49 3.77
CA HIS A 293 0.54 9.49 3.89
C HIS A 293 1.14 9.55 5.29
N GLU A 294 2.28 10.24 5.44
CA GLU A 294 2.87 10.56 6.73
C GLU A 294 2.02 11.62 7.43
N ALA A 295 1.44 11.28 8.58
CA ALA A 295 0.68 12.24 9.40
C ALA A 295 1.65 13.22 10.10
N LEU A 296 2.25 14.11 9.31
CA LEU A 296 3.29 15.00 9.77
C LEU A 296 2.73 16.30 10.36
N HIS A 297 1.81 16.97 9.66
CA HIS A 297 1.19 18.21 10.08
C HIS A 297 -0.04 17.96 10.95
N LEU A 298 0.15 17.89 12.28
CA LEU A 298 -0.89 17.45 13.20
C LEU A 298 -2.14 18.34 13.21
N GLY A 299 -2.01 19.63 12.94
CA GLY A 299 -3.18 20.53 12.78
C GLY A 299 -4.07 20.12 11.60
N TYR A 300 -3.47 19.72 10.47
CA TYR A 300 -4.19 19.21 9.31
C TYR A 300 -4.89 17.88 9.61
N GLU A 301 -4.19 16.97 10.29
CA GLU A 301 -4.76 15.68 10.68
C GLU A 301 -5.92 15.83 11.67
N GLU A 302 -5.78 16.73 12.68
CA GLU A 302 -6.84 17.08 13.62
C GLU A 302 -8.08 17.62 12.88
N ALA A 303 -7.87 18.56 11.93
CA ALA A 303 -8.95 19.15 11.16
C ALA A 303 -9.73 18.14 10.30
N LEU A 304 -9.12 17.00 9.93
CA LEU A 304 -9.75 15.92 9.17
C LEU A 304 -10.10 14.69 10.03
N THR A 305 -9.92 14.76 11.35
CA THR A 305 -10.37 13.70 12.25
C THR A 305 -11.89 13.76 12.44
N ARG A 306 -12.56 12.62 12.32
CA ARG A 306 -14.02 12.50 12.45
C ARG A 306 -14.37 11.35 13.40
N GLN A 307 -15.44 11.54 14.16
CA GLN A 307 -16.07 10.45 14.90
C GLN A 307 -16.99 9.67 13.97
N ASP A 308 -16.82 8.34 13.94
CA ASP A 308 -17.69 7.45 13.18
C ASP A 308 -19.05 7.31 13.88
N SER A 309 -20.14 7.53 13.16
CA SER A 309 -21.50 7.47 13.70
C SER A 309 -21.96 6.05 14.05
N THR A 310 -21.24 5.04 13.62
CA THR A 310 -21.57 3.62 13.84
C THR A 310 -20.87 3.01 15.05
N THR A 311 -19.60 3.38 15.28
CA THR A 311 -18.77 2.81 16.35
C THR A 311 -18.43 3.81 17.44
N GLU A 312 -18.71 5.10 17.20
CA GLU A 312 -18.30 6.23 18.06
C GLU A 312 -16.79 6.43 18.17
N ASP A 313 -15.97 5.63 17.46
CA ASP A 313 -14.52 5.76 17.39
C ASP A 313 -14.09 6.94 16.53
N TYR A 314 -12.92 7.48 16.79
CA TYR A 314 -12.32 8.53 15.97
C TYR A 314 -11.44 7.97 14.87
N TYR A 315 -11.59 8.51 13.67
CA TYR A 315 -10.76 8.18 12.50
C TYR A 315 -10.10 9.44 11.92
N GLY A 316 -8.80 9.33 11.61
CA GLY A 316 -8.10 10.30 10.78
C GLY A 316 -8.55 10.12 9.33
N CYS A 317 -9.48 10.97 8.88
CA CYS A 317 -10.12 10.84 7.56
C CYS A 317 -9.39 11.60 6.45
N SER A 318 -8.11 11.92 6.65
CA SER A 318 -7.19 12.45 5.64
C SER A 318 -6.67 11.36 4.68
N ALA A 319 -6.59 10.11 5.13
CA ALA A 319 -6.28 8.92 4.33
C ALA A 319 -6.75 7.64 5.04
N HIS A 320 -6.79 6.52 4.31
CA HIS A 320 -7.16 5.22 4.88
C HIS A 320 -6.13 4.69 5.87
N PHE A 321 -4.84 4.92 5.56
CA PHE A 321 -3.69 4.50 6.35
C PHE A 321 -2.78 5.69 6.62
N LEU A 322 -2.42 5.89 7.87
CA LEU A 322 -1.52 6.96 8.29
C LEU A 322 -0.25 6.36 8.90
N TRP A 323 0.92 6.97 8.63
CA TRP A 323 2.13 6.49 9.30
C TRP A 323 2.90 7.60 10.00
N CYS A 324 3.66 7.17 11.01
CA CYS A 324 4.61 7.98 11.74
C CYS A 324 6.02 7.74 11.21
N GLY A 325 6.74 8.82 10.92
CA GLY A 325 8.13 8.79 10.51
C GLY A 325 9.08 8.52 11.68
N GLU A 326 10.33 8.17 11.35
CA GLU A 326 11.40 7.91 12.34
C GLU A 326 11.66 9.12 13.26
N ARG A 327 11.47 10.35 12.75
CA ARG A 327 11.75 11.58 13.50
C ARG A 327 10.65 12.01 14.46
N THR A 328 9.47 11.40 14.38
CA THR A 328 8.27 11.84 15.10
C THR A 328 7.64 10.75 15.98
N ARG A 329 8.31 9.59 16.13
CA ARG A 329 7.79 8.43 16.88
C ARG A 329 8.19 8.38 18.36
N GLN A 330 8.55 9.51 18.98
CA GLN A 330 8.87 9.56 20.41
C GLN A 330 7.65 9.16 21.23
N PRO A 331 7.77 8.21 22.19
CA PRO A 331 6.61 7.67 22.93
C PRO A 331 5.75 8.73 23.61
N GLU A 332 6.37 9.79 24.18
CA GLU A 332 5.66 10.89 24.84
C GLU A 332 5.32 12.04 23.86
N GLY A 333 5.65 11.89 22.58
CA GLY A 333 5.49 12.95 21.57
C GLY A 333 4.04 13.14 21.12
N ALA A 334 3.79 14.29 20.52
CA ALA A 334 2.47 14.69 20.02
C ALA A 334 1.92 13.71 18.95
N HIS A 335 2.78 13.20 18.06
CA HIS A 335 2.34 12.25 17.03
C HIS A 335 1.87 10.93 17.63
N MET A 336 2.54 10.40 18.65
CA MET A 336 2.12 9.17 19.33
C MET A 336 0.81 9.38 20.08
N GLU A 337 0.64 10.54 20.72
CA GLU A 337 -0.64 10.90 21.36
C GLU A 337 -1.78 10.96 20.34
N TYR A 338 -1.55 11.55 19.16
CA TYR A 338 -2.56 11.56 18.08
C TYR A 338 -2.90 10.14 17.62
N PHE A 339 -1.89 9.32 17.30
CA PHE A 339 -2.08 7.95 16.82
C PHE A 339 -2.74 7.03 17.86
N ARG A 340 -2.56 7.29 19.14
CA ARG A 340 -3.17 6.51 20.22
C ARG A 340 -4.69 6.54 20.16
N GLY A 341 -5.28 7.63 19.69
CA GLY A 341 -6.72 7.84 19.76
C GLY A 341 -7.48 7.68 18.46
N ILE A 342 -6.83 7.56 17.31
CA ILE A 342 -7.52 7.25 16.04
C ILE A 342 -7.58 5.75 15.81
N SER A 343 -8.62 5.25 15.18
CA SER A 343 -8.85 3.81 14.94
C SER A 343 -8.40 3.32 13.56
N ASN A 344 -7.75 4.17 12.74
CA ASN A 344 -7.15 3.75 11.47
C ASN A 344 -6.09 2.66 11.68
N PRO A 345 -5.86 1.77 10.72
CA PRO A 345 -4.60 1.06 10.64
C PRO A 345 -3.46 2.06 10.47
N ILE A 346 -2.37 1.88 11.22
CA ILE A 346 -1.25 2.82 11.28
C ILE A 346 0.09 2.16 11.03
N GLY A 347 1.02 2.92 10.44
CA GLY A 347 2.40 2.53 10.20
C GLY A 347 3.38 3.24 11.12
N ILE A 348 4.44 2.55 11.51
CA ILE A 348 5.52 3.10 12.31
C ILE A 348 6.85 2.77 11.65
N LYS A 349 7.60 3.80 11.26
CA LYS A 349 8.95 3.61 10.72
C LYS A 349 9.91 3.22 11.84
N ILE A 350 10.68 2.16 11.62
CA ILE A 350 11.72 1.68 12.54
C ILE A 350 13.05 1.53 11.81
N SER A 351 14.15 1.74 12.52
CA SER A 351 15.50 1.71 11.97
C SER A 351 16.44 0.83 12.80
N ASP A 352 17.70 0.76 12.40
CA ASP A 352 18.81 0.16 13.15
C ASP A 352 19.02 0.74 14.56
N LYS A 353 18.44 1.94 14.82
CA LYS A 353 18.47 2.60 16.13
C LYS A 353 17.33 2.17 17.06
N SER A 354 16.38 1.38 16.56
CA SER A 354 15.26 0.87 17.34
C SER A 354 15.72 -0.28 18.22
N ASP A 355 15.27 -0.31 19.47
CA ASP A 355 15.45 -1.44 20.38
C ASP A 355 14.13 -2.21 20.56
N GLY A 356 14.25 -3.48 20.96
CA GLY A 356 13.09 -4.36 21.08
C GLY A 356 12.09 -3.92 22.14
N GLU A 357 12.57 -3.48 23.31
CA GLU A 357 11.71 -3.04 24.43
C GLU A 357 10.92 -1.78 24.06
N GLY A 358 11.60 -0.80 23.43
CA GLY A 358 10.97 0.42 22.95
C GLY A 358 9.89 0.17 21.88
N VAL A 359 10.17 -0.74 20.93
CA VAL A 359 9.18 -1.11 19.90
C VAL A 359 7.98 -1.85 20.51
N VAL A 360 8.21 -2.79 21.43
CA VAL A 360 7.13 -3.50 22.15
C VAL A 360 6.28 -2.52 22.95
N SER A 361 6.89 -1.60 23.70
CA SER A 361 6.19 -0.58 24.47
C SER A 361 5.33 0.31 23.57
N LEU A 362 5.87 0.73 22.43
CA LEU A 362 5.18 1.55 21.44
C LEU A 362 3.96 0.83 20.85
N VAL A 363 4.12 -0.44 20.45
CA VAL A 363 3.01 -1.26 19.92
C VAL A 363 1.92 -1.43 20.99
N LYS A 364 2.27 -1.73 22.24
CA LYS A 364 1.28 -1.86 23.33
C LYS A 364 0.54 -0.56 23.61
N THR A 365 1.20 0.59 23.50
CA THR A 365 0.58 1.91 23.68
C THR A 365 -0.43 2.22 22.58
N LEU A 366 -0.11 1.88 21.32
CA LEU A 366 -0.93 2.22 20.16
C LEU A 366 -1.96 1.14 19.79
N ASN A 367 -1.80 -0.06 20.33
CA ASN A 367 -2.69 -1.19 20.10
C ASN A 367 -2.83 -2.03 21.39
N PRO A 368 -3.40 -1.47 22.47
CA PRO A 368 -3.51 -2.15 23.76
C PRO A 368 -4.34 -3.45 23.68
N ASP A 369 -5.32 -3.49 22.79
CA ASP A 369 -6.19 -4.66 22.60
C ASP A 369 -5.60 -5.69 21.61
N ASN A 370 -4.37 -5.46 21.15
CA ASN A 370 -3.63 -6.34 20.24
C ASN A 370 -4.41 -6.72 18.97
N ILE A 371 -5.15 -5.77 18.41
CA ILE A 371 -6.03 -5.96 17.25
C ILE A 371 -5.18 -6.26 16.00
N PRO A 372 -5.41 -7.38 15.29
CA PRO A 372 -4.69 -7.68 14.05
C PRO A 372 -4.91 -6.62 12.96
N GLY A 373 -3.87 -6.33 12.18
CA GLY A 373 -3.92 -5.34 11.10
C GLY A 373 -3.88 -3.88 11.55
N ARG A 374 -3.92 -3.61 12.86
CA ARG A 374 -3.85 -2.25 13.41
C ARG A 374 -2.46 -1.63 13.23
N ILE A 375 -1.40 -2.38 13.52
CA ILE A 375 -0.02 -1.88 13.51
C ILE A 375 0.78 -2.50 12.36
N THR A 376 1.41 -1.63 11.58
CA THR A 376 2.42 -2.00 10.59
C THR A 376 3.78 -1.44 10.99
N LEU A 377 4.75 -2.31 11.25
CA LEU A 377 6.14 -1.91 11.47
C LEU A 377 6.88 -1.86 10.13
N VAL A 378 7.41 -0.69 9.80
CA VAL A 378 8.05 -0.44 8.50
C VAL A 378 9.56 -0.28 8.70
N SER A 379 10.33 -1.32 8.42
CA SER A 379 11.79 -1.33 8.56
C SER A 379 12.48 -0.52 7.45
N ARG A 380 13.55 0.24 7.82
CA ARG A 380 14.34 1.05 6.89
C ARG A 380 15.78 1.15 7.37
N MET A 381 16.65 0.26 6.92
CA MET A 381 17.96 0.08 7.56
C MET A 381 19.13 -0.05 6.57
N GLY A 382 18.88 -0.42 5.32
CA GLY A 382 19.87 -0.95 4.39
C GLY A 382 20.11 -2.46 4.64
N ALA A 383 20.47 -3.20 3.60
CA ALA A 383 20.49 -4.66 3.62
C ALA A 383 21.37 -5.27 4.73
N ALA A 384 22.56 -4.72 4.95
CA ALA A 384 23.51 -5.24 5.94
C ALA A 384 22.96 -5.08 7.37
N LYS A 385 22.53 -3.87 7.71
CA LYS A 385 21.98 -3.56 9.05
C LYS A 385 20.65 -4.26 9.28
N LEU A 386 19.86 -4.46 8.23
CA LEU A 386 18.60 -5.19 8.33
C LEU A 386 18.84 -6.63 8.78
N ARG A 387 19.81 -7.35 8.19
CA ARG A 387 20.19 -8.70 8.60
C ARG A 387 20.66 -8.77 10.06
N GLU A 388 21.31 -7.72 10.54
CA GLU A 388 21.84 -7.66 11.92
C GLU A 388 20.74 -7.31 12.93
N HIS A 389 19.89 -6.33 12.63
CA HIS A 389 19.00 -5.73 13.62
C HIS A 389 17.58 -6.27 13.60
N LEU A 390 17.02 -6.58 12.41
CA LEU A 390 15.63 -7.01 12.30
C LEU A 390 15.31 -8.30 13.07
N PRO A 391 16.16 -9.34 13.13
CA PRO A 391 15.85 -10.56 13.86
C PRO A 391 15.50 -10.33 15.34
N ARG A 392 16.25 -9.47 16.02
CA ARG A 392 16.00 -9.15 17.44
C ARG A 392 14.69 -8.38 17.67
N LEU A 393 14.28 -7.53 16.70
CA LEU A 393 13.01 -6.82 16.77
C LEU A 393 11.84 -7.78 16.53
N ILE A 394 11.97 -8.71 15.58
CA ILE A 394 10.99 -9.78 15.36
C ILE A 394 10.85 -10.63 16.63
N SER A 395 11.95 -11.13 17.20
CA SER A 395 11.89 -11.92 18.43
C SER A 395 11.20 -11.18 19.58
N ALA A 396 11.52 -9.90 19.79
CA ALA A 396 10.90 -9.11 20.86
C ALA A 396 9.36 -8.97 20.68
N ILE A 397 8.88 -8.81 19.45
CA ILE A 397 7.45 -8.75 19.13
C ILE A 397 6.78 -10.11 19.31
N GLU A 398 7.42 -11.21 18.87
CA GLU A 398 6.93 -12.59 19.01
C GLU A 398 6.87 -13.00 20.48
N ASP A 399 7.94 -12.74 21.25
CA ASP A 399 8.00 -13.04 22.69
C ASP A 399 6.94 -12.26 23.48
N ALA A 400 6.58 -11.07 23.03
CA ALA A 400 5.51 -10.27 23.62
C ALA A 400 4.10 -10.68 23.15
N GLY A 401 3.97 -11.61 22.21
CA GLY A 401 2.69 -12.07 21.66
C GLY A 401 1.90 -11.00 20.91
N LEU A 402 2.58 -10.04 20.26
CA LEU A 402 1.95 -8.89 19.63
C LEU A 402 1.67 -9.13 18.13
N ASN A 403 0.47 -8.74 17.69
CA ASN A 403 0.07 -8.78 16.29
C ASN A 403 0.57 -7.53 15.56
N VAL A 404 1.51 -7.71 14.66
CA VAL A 404 2.02 -6.65 13.78
C VAL A 404 2.16 -7.16 12.34
N LEU A 405 2.00 -6.25 11.40
CA LEU A 405 2.38 -6.48 10.01
C LEU A 405 3.81 -5.96 9.81
N TRP A 406 4.67 -6.76 9.21
CA TRP A 406 6.03 -6.36 8.83
C TRP A 406 6.08 -5.91 7.38
N VAL A 407 6.61 -4.71 7.13
CA VAL A 407 6.84 -4.14 5.80
C VAL A 407 8.27 -3.59 5.73
N THR A 408 8.95 -3.70 4.59
CA THR A 408 10.25 -3.05 4.41
C THR A 408 10.15 -1.81 3.53
N ASP A 409 10.88 -0.75 3.91
CA ASP A 409 11.11 0.46 3.15
C ASP A 409 12.58 0.50 2.71
N PRO A 410 12.91 -0.03 1.54
CA PRO A 410 14.29 -0.11 1.07
C PRO A 410 14.77 1.23 0.48
N MET A 411 13.93 2.27 0.51
CA MET A 411 14.25 3.56 -0.09
C MET A 411 15.08 4.44 0.84
N HIS A 412 14.61 4.60 2.08
CA HIS A 412 15.17 5.59 3.01
C HIS A 412 16.51 5.15 3.66
N GLY A 413 16.86 3.86 3.60
CA GLY A 413 18.16 3.34 4.04
C GLY A 413 19.27 3.46 2.98
N ASN A 414 18.91 3.69 1.71
CA ASN A 414 19.80 3.56 0.56
C ASN A 414 19.96 4.86 -0.26
N THR A 415 19.60 6.02 0.30
CA THR A 415 19.82 7.31 -0.37
C THR A 415 21.28 7.74 -0.21
N VAL A 416 21.93 8.02 -1.33
CA VAL A 416 23.31 8.51 -1.42
C VAL A 416 23.35 9.85 -2.16
N LYS A 417 24.41 10.63 -1.92
CA LYS A 417 24.69 11.86 -2.67
C LYS A 417 25.87 11.59 -3.59
N THR A 418 25.71 11.91 -4.87
CA THR A 418 26.72 11.76 -5.90
C THR A 418 27.67 12.97 -5.95
N ASP A 419 28.83 12.81 -6.61
CA ASP A 419 29.83 13.89 -6.74
C ASP A 419 29.31 15.09 -7.54
N ASN A 420 28.36 14.86 -8.47
CA ASN A 420 27.67 15.93 -9.21
C ASN A 420 26.53 16.62 -8.42
N GLY A 421 26.37 16.27 -7.13
CA GLY A 421 25.49 16.93 -6.18
C GLY A 421 24.06 16.38 -6.13
N TYR A 422 23.66 15.49 -7.03
CA TYR A 422 22.35 14.83 -7.00
C TYR A 422 22.25 13.82 -5.86
N LYS A 423 21.07 13.67 -5.30
CA LYS A 423 20.72 12.49 -4.51
C LYS A 423 20.28 11.38 -5.46
N THR A 424 20.65 10.15 -5.15
CA THR A 424 20.18 8.98 -5.89
C THR A 424 20.03 7.78 -4.96
N ARG A 425 19.44 6.70 -5.47
CA ARG A 425 19.36 5.39 -4.83
C ARG A 425 19.82 4.34 -5.84
N PRO A 426 20.91 3.63 -5.59
CA PRO A 426 21.28 2.50 -6.45
C PRO A 426 20.18 1.42 -6.39
N PHE A 427 19.65 1.03 -7.54
CA PHE A 427 18.58 0.03 -7.66
C PHE A 427 18.98 -1.28 -6.97
N GLU A 428 20.23 -1.70 -7.12
CA GLU A 428 20.77 -2.91 -6.51
C GLU A 428 20.72 -2.85 -4.99
N ALA A 429 20.97 -1.69 -4.38
CA ALA A 429 20.89 -1.52 -2.93
C ALA A 429 19.42 -1.61 -2.44
N VAL A 430 18.47 -1.07 -3.22
CA VAL A 430 17.03 -1.20 -2.96
C VAL A 430 16.60 -2.67 -3.03
N ARG A 431 16.98 -3.36 -4.10
CA ARG A 431 16.75 -4.80 -4.29
C ARG A 431 17.32 -5.61 -3.13
N ASP A 432 18.57 -5.38 -2.79
CA ASP A 432 19.30 -6.17 -1.79
C ASP A 432 18.68 -6.02 -0.38
N GLU A 433 18.12 -4.84 -0.03
CA GLU A 433 17.39 -4.68 1.23
C GLU A 433 16.08 -5.47 1.24
N ILE A 434 15.35 -5.52 0.12
CA ILE A 434 14.14 -6.35 0.01
C ILE A 434 14.49 -7.84 0.13
N MET A 435 15.53 -8.30 -0.56
CA MET A 435 15.96 -9.70 -0.47
C MET A 435 16.43 -10.05 0.94
N ALA A 436 17.14 -9.15 1.62
CA ALA A 436 17.52 -9.32 3.03
C ALA A 436 16.29 -9.42 3.95
N PHE A 437 15.25 -8.64 3.69
CA PHE A 437 14.00 -8.70 4.46
C PHE A 437 13.31 -10.05 4.30
N PHE A 438 13.21 -10.58 3.09
CA PHE A 438 12.64 -11.91 2.84
C PHE A 438 13.47 -13.01 3.50
N GLU A 439 14.80 -12.95 3.35
CA GLU A 439 15.73 -13.90 3.98
C GLU A 439 15.57 -13.95 5.50
N VAL A 440 15.50 -12.79 6.16
CA VAL A 440 15.34 -12.71 7.62
C VAL A 440 14.01 -13.32 8.05
N HIS A 441 12.90 -12.96 7.40
CA HIS A 441 11.59 -13.51 7.73
C HIS A 441 11.49 -15.02 7.49
N GLU A 442 12.14 -15.53 6.44
CA GLU A 442 12.21 -16.96 6.19
C GLU A 442 12.96 -17.69 7.30
N LYS A 443 14.15 -17.18 7.72
CA LYS A 443 14.94 -17.73 8.82
C LYS A 443 14.22 -17.69 10.18
N MET A 444 13.47 -16.62 10.42
CA MET A 444 12.70 -16.44 11.66
C MET A 444 11.38 -17.22 11.67
N GLY A 445 10.96 -17.80 10.53
CA GLY A 445 9.67 -18.49 10.38
C GLY A 445 8.46 -17.55 10.36
N THR A 446 8.67 -16.26 10.18
CA THR A 446 7.64 -15.22 10.12
C THR A 446 7.27 -14.85 8.67
N HIS A 447 6.39 -13.86 8.46
CA HIS A 447 5.94 -13.47 7.12
C HIS A 447 6.49 -12.10 6.70
N PRO A 448 7.14 -11.99 5.52
CA PRO A 448 7.45 -10.70 4.92
C PRO A 448 6.15 -10.12 4.32
N GLY A 449 5.48 -9.26 5.09
CA GLY A 449 4.10 -8.84 4.79
C GLY A 449 3.97 -7.83 3.67
N GLY A 450 5.04 -7.13 3.27
CA GLY A 450 4.96 -6.17 2.18
C GLY A 450 6.19 -5.29 1.98
N VAL A 451 6.07 -4.39 1.01
CA VAL A 451 7.10 -3.39 0.65
C VAL A 451 6.50 -1.99 0.59
N HIS A 452 7.32 -0.98 0.92
CA HIS A 452 6.98 0.45 0.88
C HIS A 452 7.99 1.17 -0.03
N LEU A 453 7.56 1.61 -1.21
CA LEU A 453 8.40 2.13 -2.28
C LEU A 453 8.09 3.60 -2.59
N GLU A 454 9.12 4.40 -2.84
CA GLU A 454 8.98 5.71 -3.49
C GLU A 454 9.19 5.53 -4.99
N MET A 455 8.12 5.71 -5.77
CA MET A 455 8.09 5.44 -7.20
C MET A 455 7.11 6.36 -7.92
N THR A 456 7.27 6.45 -9.23
CA THR A 456 6.37 7.22 -10.09
C THR A 456 6.05 6.43 -11.37
N GLY A 457 4.91 6.76 -12.00
CA GLY A 457 4.56 6.25 -13.33
C GLY A 457 5.32 6.93 -14.46
N GLN A 458 6.20 7.89 -14.15
CA GLN A 458 6.97 8.63 -15.14
C GLN A 458 8.31 7.94 -15.43
N ASN A 459 8.83 8.18 -16.64
CA ASN A 459 10.18 7.74 -17.04
C ASN A 459 11.23 8.72 -16.51
N VAL A 460 11.42 8.78 -15.20
CA VAL A 460 12.44 9.61 -14.54
C VAL A 460 13.79 8.89 -14.48
N THR A 461 14.87 9.68 -14.31
CA THR A 461 16.23 9.18 -14.12
C THR A 461 16.76 9.59 -12.75
N GLU A 462 16.02 9.28 -11.67
CA GLU A 462 16.33 9.71 -10.30
C GLU A 462 17.10 8.64 -9.50
N CYS A 463 16.87 7.35 -9.79
CA CYS A 463 17.59 6.21 -9.22
C CYS A 463 18.53 5.62 -10.26
N THR A 464 19.78 5.31 -9.86
CA THR A 464 20.79 4.68 -10.74
C THR A 464 20.59 3.17 -10.83
N GLY A 465 21.07 2.55 -11.91
CA GLY A 465 21.02 1.10 -12.13
C GLY A 465 19.67 0.62 -12.67
N GLY A 466 19.37 -0.65 -12.39
CA GLY A 466 18.25 -1.37 -13.01
C GLY A 466 18.57 -1.77 -14.46
N TYR A 467 17.63 -2.48 -15.09
CA TYR A 467 17.84 -3.00 -16.45
C TYR A 467 18.15 -1.90 -17.49
N MET A 468 17.60 -0.70 -17.33
CA MET A 468 17.89 0.45 -18.20
C MET A 468 19.27 1.07 -17.94
N ASP A 469 20.02 0.55 -16.97
CA ASP A 469 21.39 0.94 -16.59
C ASP A 469 21.55 2.46 -16.46
N VAL A 470 20.65 3.10 -15.71
CA VAL A 470 20.70 4.55 -15.48
C VAL A 470 22.01 4.91 -14.78
N SER A 471 22.88 5.62 -15.46
CA SER A 471 24.18 6.04 -14.92
C SER A 471 24.05 7.31 -14.06
N VAL A 472 25.13 7.70 -13.36
CA VAL A 472 25.17 8.96 -12.60
C VAL A 472 25.07 10.18 -13.52
N GLU A 473 25.59 10.08 -14.74
CA GLU A 473 25.51 11.12 -15.77
C GLU A 473 24.09 11.27 -16.35
N ASP A 474 23.29 10.20 -16.27
CA ASP A 474 21.91 10.24 -16.75
C ASP A 474 20.95 10.96 -15.80
N LEU A 475 21.34 11.13 -14.52
CA LEU A 475 20.47 11.72 -13.49
C LEU A 475 19.93 13.09 -13.91
N GLU A 476 20.74 13.93 -14.54
CA GLU A 476 20.33 15.28 -14.96
C GLU A 476 19.25 15.29 -16.07
N LYS A 477 19.10 14.21 -16.83
CA LYS A 477 18.22 14.16 -18.01
C LYS A 477 16.76 14.32 -17.64
N ARG A 478 16.30 13.66 -16.58
CA ARG A 478 14.91 13.68 -16.10
C ARG A 478 14.82 13.56 -14.58
N TYR A 479 15.52 14.42 -13.86
CA TYR A 479 15.44 14.52 -12.40
C TYR A 479 14.30 15.48 -12.03
N LEU A 480 13.12 14.95 -11.73
CA LEU A 480 11.90 15.74 -11.56
C LEU A 480 11.49 15.91 -10.10
N THR A 481 12.01 15.08 -9.21
CA THR A 481 11.65 15.17 -7.78
C THR A 481 12.13 16.47 -7.13
N HIS A 482 11.29 17.04 -6.28
CA HIS A 482 11.66 18.15 -5.41
C HIS A 482 12.19 17.70 -4.04
N CYS A 483 12.21 16.38 -3.79
CA CYS A 483 12.59 15.78 -2.52
C CYS A 483 13.67 14.71 -2.67
N ASP A 484 13.28 13.45 -2.50
CA ASP A 484 14.17 12.31 -2.60
C ASP A 484 13.88 11.52 -3.89
N PRO A 485 14.88 10.83 -4.46
CA PRO A 485 14.77 10.14 -5.74
C PRO A 485 13.74 9.01 -5.71
N ARG A 486 13.00 8.83 -6.82
CA ARG A 486 11.96 7.83 -7.01
C ARG A 486 12.41 6.80 -8.03
N LEU A 487 11.98 5.56 -7.87
CA LEU A 487 12.06 4.55 -8.92
C LEU A 487 11.16 4.99 -10.09
N ASN A 488 11.63 4.82 -11.32
CA ASN A 488 10.80 4.96 -12.50
C ASN A 488 9.93 3.70 -12.71
N ALA A 489 9.02 3.75 -13.68
CA ALA A 489 8.09 2.65 -13.92
C ALA A 489 8.81 1.33 -14.27
N SER A 490 9.88 1.37 -15.09
CA SER A 490 10.64 0.19 -15.47
C SER A 490 11.31 -0.47 -14.26
N GLN A 491 12.02 0.32 -13.45
CA GLN A 491 12.65 -0.16 -12.21
C GLN A 491 11.61 -0.73 -11.23
N ALA A 492 10.42 -0.10 -11.12
CA ALA A 492 9.36 -0.58 -10.25
C ALA A 492 8.82 -1.96 -10.71
N ILE A 493 8.60 -2.15 -12.01
CA ILE A 493 8.14 -3.43 -12.57
C ILE A 493 9.23 -4.51 -12.47
N GLU A 494 10.49 -4.19 -12.77
CA GLU A 494 11.62 -5.10 -12.57
C GLU A 494 11.66 -5.61 -11.13
N LEU A 495 11.54 -4.71 -10.17
CA LEU A 495 11.52 -5.04 -8.75
C LEU A 495 10.32 -5.96 -8.40
N ALA A 496 9.14 -5.73 -9.01
CA ALA A 496 7.98 -6.58 -8.80
C ALA A 496 8.23 -8.02 -9.29
N PHE A 497 8.89 -8.22 -10.44
CA PHE A 497 9.25 -9.56 -10.92
C PHE A 497 10.26 -10.25 -10.00
N LEU A 498 11.28 -9.52 -9.53
CA LEU A 498 12.26 -10.06 -8.58
C LEU A 498 11.58 -10.52 -7.28
N MET A 499 10.72 -9.68 -6.71
CA MET A 499 9.94 -10.03 -5.50
C MET A 499 8.99 -11.22 -5.75
N ALA A 500 8.30 -11.24 -6.89
CA ALA A 500 7.37 -12.31 -7.25
C ALA A 500 8.07 -13.67 -7.35
N ASN A 501 9.27 -13.71 -7.93
CA ASN A 501 10.08 -14.92 -8.02
C ASN A 501 10.48 -15.41 -6.64
N GLU A 502 11.00 -14.54 -5.77
CA GLU A 502 11.42 -14.91 -4.42
C GLU A 502 10.23 -15.39 -3.56
N LEU A 503 9.10 -14.69 -3.61
CA LEU A 503 7.88 -15.11 -2.90
C LEU A 503 7.38 -16.49 -3.37
N ASN A 504 7.48 -16.78 -4.68
CA ASN A 504 7.15 -18.09 -5.22
C ASN A 504 8.09 -19.17 -4.69
N ASP A 505 9.40 -18.90 -4.66
CA ASP A 505 10.40 -19.84 -4.18
C ASP A 505 10.27 -20.09 -2.67
N MET A 506 10.03 -19.06 -1.86
CA MET A 506 9.71 -19.20 -0.44
C MET A 506 8.47 -20.08 -0.22
N ARG A 507 7.41 -19.86 -1.01
CA ARG A 507 6.20 -20.69 -0.95
C ARG A 507 6.49 -22.15 -1.26
N ARG A 508 7.31 -22.42 -2.29
CA ARG A 508 7.73 -23.78 -2.66
C ARG A 508 8.58 -24.44 -1.57
N ARG A 509 9.54 -23.71 -0.99
CA ARG A 509 10.37 -24.21 0.12
C ARG A 509 9.52 -24.58 1.33
N ARG A 510 8.56 -23.72 1.72
CA ARG A 510 7.61 -24.00 2.81
C ARG A 510 6.74 -25.23 2.54
N ALA A 511 6.20 -25.36 1.33
CA ALA A 511 5.39 -26.53 0.94
C ALA A 511 6.16 -27.85 0.98
N ASN A 512 7.47 -27.81 0.67
CA ASN A 512 8.35 -28.98 0.66
C ASN A 512 9.02 -29.26 2.03
N GLY A 513 8.77 -28.45 3.07
CA GLY A 513 9.40 -28.60 4.38
C GLY A 513 10.92 -28.36 4.37
N THR A 514 11.44 -27.63 3.38
CA THR A 514 12.88 -27.36 3.16
C THR A 514 13.28 -25.94 3.58
N THR A 515 12.57 -25.35 4.55
CA THR A 515 12.92 -24.02 5.07
C THR A 515 14.34 -24.05 5.66
N PRO A 516 15.23 -23.13 5.28
CA PRO A 516 16.57 -23.04 5.88
C PRO A 516 16.44 -22.80 7.40
N ARG A 517 17.17 -23.60 8.18
CA ARG A 517 17.25 -23.42 9.64
C ARG A 517 18.28 -22.35 9.99
#